data_454959bed51905a2b2e37d89c530766c
#
_entry.id   454959bed51905a2b2e37d89c530766c
#
_cell.length_a   1.000
_cell.length_b   1.000
_cell.length_c   1.000
_cell.angle_alpha   90.00
_cell.angle_beta   90.00
_cell.angle_gamma   90.00
#
_symmetry.space_group_name_H-M   'P 1'
#
loop_
_entity.id
_entity.type
_entity.pdbx_description
1 polymer ?
#
loop_
_entity_poly.entity_id
_entity_poly.type
_entity_poly.pdbx_seq_one_letter_code
_entity_poly.pdbx_strand_id
1 'polypeptide(L)'
;MKILSCLCSYKGCLSSKEANEIILNHNHQNHPDKEVDCFSFADGGEGTLSVLKSIYPDRKTGCYLLPGPIKCNEAQAEYGIQKDTRIIETSKVLGLNLNPDLDFDSTTSFGLGILLKYGLDNGIRKFLVALGGSAIADQGAGARYALGYRFYGKEGKEIFPLSGNLGRIQSVDSTKADQRFKECSFTLLADVKSPLLGENGSTYLFSEQKGAKKEKLPIYENGRKHFNSILVNCGFPDVSMLPSSGAAGGLGSFFYRFGKTKVLSGAEFLLKEAHRKEKIKDYDYVLLGEGHTDRGTLEGKSIMPRLSLIRKSKAKAVLLSGIVDEDVLPELKKQGVSFFCPLHDKACKDYQKSAKEDLEKAYDKFLSLLEK
;
A
#
# COMPACT_ATOMS: atom_id res chain seq x y z
N MET A 1 27.30 14.84 -13.85
CA MET A 1 26.70 14.26 -12.64
C MET A 1 25.31 13.79 -12.98
N LYS A 2 25.03 12.51 -12.71
CA LYS A 2 23.73 11.88 -12.98
C LYS A 2 22.97 11.60 -11.68
N ILE A 3 21.74 12.08 -11.60
CA ILE A 3 20.88 11.95 -10.43
C ILE A 3 19.62 11.20 -10.83
N LEU A 4 19.21 10.20 -10.04
CA LEU A 4 17.90 9.59 -10.14
C LEU A 4 17.00 10.11 -9.02
N SER A 5 15.95 10.84 -9.36
CA SER A 5 14.89 11.18 -8.41
C SER A 5 13.90 10.02 -8.32
N CYS A 6 13.79 9.44 -7.12
CA CYS A 6 12.96 8.27 -6.83
C CYS A 6 12.20 8.48 -5.51
N LEU A 7 11.47 9.60 -5.44
CA LEU A 7 10.70 9.99 -4.26
C LEU A 7 9.38 9.24 -4.19
N CYS A 8 8.97 8.85 -2.97
CA CYS A 8 7.64 8.35 -2.69
C CYS A 8 6.61 9.47 -2.60
N SER A 9 5.36 9.11 -2.33
CA SER A 9 4.34 10.08 -1.97
C SER A 9 4.65 10.69 -0.58
N TYR A 10 4.46 11.99 -0.47
CA TYR A 10 4.40 12.72 0.80
C TYR A 10 2.92 12.74 1.19
N LYS A 11 2.53 11.78 2.02
CA LYS A 11 1.12 11.50 2.33
C LYS A 11 0.34 12.75 2.73
N GLY A 12 -0.82 12.96 2.10
CA GLY A 12 -1.66 14.12 2.32
C GLY A 12 -1.15 15.42 1.69
N CYS A 13 -0.08 15.37 0.87
CA CYS A 13 0.57 16.55 0.32
C CYS A 13 0.93 16.40 -1.16
N LEU A 14 1.90 15.54 -1.50
CA LEU A 14 2.36 15.32 -2.87
C LEU A 14 2.30 13.84 -3.23
N SER A 15 1.80 13.51 -4.41
CA SER A 15 2.00 12.20 -4.99
C SER A 15 3.47 11.98 -5.36
N SER A 16 3.89 10.74 -5.52
CA SER A 16 5.25 10.43 -5.99
C SER A 16 5.54 11.09 -7.35
N LYS A 17 4.55 11.15 -8.24
CA LYS A 17 4.69 11.79 -9.55
C LYS A 17 4.96 13.29 -9.39
N GLU A 18 4.13 14.00 -8.65
CA GLU A 18 4.30 15.45 -8.41
C GLU A 18 5.64 15.76 -7.76
N ALA A 19 6.05 15.01 -6.72
CA ALA A 19 7.33 15.24 -6.05
C ALA A 19 8.52 15.08 -7.00
N ASN A 20 8.53 14.05 -7.85
CA ASN A 20 9.60 13.84 -8.80
C ASN A 20 9.58 14.87 -9.96
N GLU A 21 8.39 15.30 -10.41
CA GLU A 21 8.25 16.37 -11.42
C GLU A 21 8.72 17.73 -10.88
N ILE A 22 8.51 18.03 -9.59
CA ILE A 22 9.05 19.24 -8.94
C ILE A 22 10.57 19.24 -9.04
N ILE A 23 11.24 18.17 -8.63
CA ILE A 23 12.70 18.05 -8.71
C ILE A 23 13.19 18.21 -10.16
N LEU A 24 12.55 17.53 -11.11
CA LEU A 24 12.93 17.59 -12.52
C LEU A 24 12.83 19.02 -13.08
N ASN A 25 11.70 19.69 -12.84
CA ASN A 25 11.44 21.04 -13.34
C ASN A 25 12.37 22.07 -12.69
N HIS A 26 12.56 21.99 -11.37
CA HIS A 26 13.47 22.86 -10.64
C HIS A 26 14.92 22.70 -11.12
N ASN A 27 15.36 21.45 -11.33
CA ASN A 27 16.69 21.17 -11.86
C ASN A 27 16.87 21.76 -13.27
N HIS A 28 15.91 21.58 -14.17
CA HIS A 28 15.99 22.13 -15.54
C HIS A 28 16.12 23.66 -15.56
N GLN A 29 15.44 24.34 -14.62
CA GLN A 29 15.42 25.80 -14.52
C GLN A 29 16.67 26.36 -13.86
N ASN A 30 17.18 25.75 -12.81
CA ASN A 30 18.20 26.32 -11.94
C ASN A 30 19.56 25.60 -11.99
N HIS A 31 19.58 24.32 -12.42
CA HIS A 31 20.80 23.49 -12.46
C HIS A 31 20.90 22.68 -13.76
N PRO A 32 20.85 23.34 -14.96
CA PRO A 32 20.77 22.64 -16.25
C PRO A 32 22.03 21.83 -16.60
N ASP A 33 23.12 22.02 -15.88
CA ASP A 33 24.38 21.25 -15.99
C ASP A 33 24.29 19.86 -15.31
N LYS A 34 23.24 19.60 -14.54
CA LYS A 34 23.01 18.31 -13.89
C LYS A 34 22.01 17.48 -14.69
N GLU A 35 22.32 16.23 -14.91
CA GLU A 35 21.41 15.28 -15.57
C GLU A 35 20.51 14.62 -14.51
N VAL A 36 19.21 14.88 -14.56
CA VAL A 36 18.22 14.32 -13.62
C VAL A 36 17.21 13.47 -14.37
N ASP A 37 17.14 12.21 -13.99
CA ASP A 37 16.05 11.30 -14.37
C ASP A 37 15.07 11.15 -13.21
N CYS A 38 13.79 10.99 -13.53
CA CYS A 38 12.73 10.76 -12.56
C CYS A 38 12.12 9.38 -12.72
N PHE A 39 11.87 8.76 -11.59
CA PHE A 39 11.08 7.53 -11.52
C PHE A 39 10.06 7.64 -10.39
N SER A 40 8.78 7.80 -10.75
CA SER A 40 7.69 7.73 -9.77
C SER A 40 7.68 6.37 -9.10
N PHE A 41 7.53 6.35 -7.80
CA PHE A 41 7.67 5.15 -7.00
C PHE A 41 6.43 4.90 -6.16
N ALA A 42 6.10 3.62 -5.99
CA ALA A 42 5.12 3.14 -5.03
C ALA A 42 5.65 1.88 -4.35
N ASP A 43 5.14 1.58 -3.17
CA ASP A 43 5.54 0.43 -2.34
C ASP A 43 4.54 -0.73 -2.39
N GLY A 44 3.73 -0.82 -3.44
CA GLY A 44 2.65 -1.79 -3.52
C GLY A 44 1.35 -1.30 -2.87
N GLY A 45 1.28 0.00 -2.55
CA GLY A 45 0.09 0.70 -2.10
C GLY A 45 -0.40 1.72 -3.12
N GLU A 46 -0.75 2.90 -2.61
CA GLU A 46 -1.22 4.02 -3.42
C GLU A 46 -0.19 4.44 -4.47
N GLY A 47 -0.66 4.70 -5.70
CA GLY A 47 0.18 5.08 -6.83
C GLY A 47 0.76 3.92 -7.63
N THR A 48 0.61 2.67 -7.20
CA THR A 48 1.13 1.48 -7.90
C THR A 48 0.63 1.40 -9.33
N LEU A 49 -0.66 1.63 -9.56
CA LEU A 49 -1.26 1.58 -10.90
C LEU A 49 -0.72 2.69 -11.81
N SER A 50 -0.53 3.89 -11.27
CA SER A 50 0.06 5.03 -11.98
C SER A 50 1.51 4.75 -12.40
N VAL A 51 2.33 4.21 -11.49
CA VAL A 51 3.70 3.80 -11.79
C VAL A 51 3.72 2.72 -12.89
N LEU A 52 2.89 1.71 -12.77
CA LEU A 52 2.80 0.66 -13.78
C LEU A 52 2.31 1.19 -15.14
N LYS A 53 1.43 2.20 -15.15
CA LYS A 53 1.00 2.89 -16.38
C LYS A 53 2.14 3.68 -17.02
N SER A 54 2.99 4.33 -16.24
CA SER A 54 4.17 5.04 -16.76
C SER A 54 5.22 4.09 -17.36
N ILE A 55 5.38 2.90 -16.76
CA ILE A 55 6.28 1.85 -17.29
C ILE A 55 5.74 1.24 -18.59
N TYR A 56 4.43 1.07 -18.67
CA TYR A 56 3.73 0.44 -19.80
C TYR A 56 2.59 1.35 -20.28
N PRO A 57 2.88 2.38 -21.10
CA PRO A 57 1.87 3.37 -21.53
C PRO A 57 0.68 2.77 -22.28
N ASP A 58 0.92 1.72 -23.06
CA ASP A 58 -0.09 1.01 -23.85
C ASP A 58 -0.99 0.06 -23.03
N ARG A 59 -0.80 0.03 -21.71
CA ARG A 59 -1.61 -0.82 -20.83
C ARG A 59 -3.05 -0.37 -20.81
N LYS A 60 -3.96 -1.30 -21.09
CA LYS A 60 -5.39 -1.03 -20.97
C LYS A 60 -5.76 -0.75 -19.52
N THR A 61 -6.54 0.28 -19.31
CA THR A 61 -7.11 0.65 -18.01
C THR A 61 -8.61 0.76 -18.14
N GLY A 62 -9.32 0.59 -17.04
CA GLY A 62 -10.75 0.84 -16.93
C GLY A 62 -11.08 1.35 -15.55
N CYS A 63 -12.30 1.80 -15.37
CA CYS A 63 -12.80 2.30 -14.12
C CYS A 63 -14.24 1.83 -13.93
N TYR A 64 -14.58 1.45 -12.71
CA TYR A 64 -15.96 1.22 -12.30
C TYR A 64 -16.30 2.15 -11.13
N LEU A 65 -17.54 2.63 -11.13
CA LEU A 65 -18.09 3.28 -9.94
C LEU A 65 -18.66 2.19 -9.03
N LEU A 66 -18.06 2.00 -7.85
CA LEU A 66 -18.35 0.91 -6.92
C LEU A 66 -18.54 1.45 -5.50
N PRO A 67 -19.21 0.70 -4.60
CA PRO A 67 -19.18 1.03 -3.18
C PRO A 67 -17.75 1.13 -2.65
N GLY A 68 -17.45 2.21 -1.94
CA GLY A 68 -16.19 2.43 -1.24
C GLY A 68 -16.08 1.61 0.05
N PRO A 69 -15.13 1.98 0.93
CA PRO A 69 -14.97 1.29 2.22
C PRO A 69 -16.15 1.52 3.16
N ILE A 70 -16.86 2.65 3.01
CA ILE A 70 -18.12 2.94 3.72
C ILE A 70 -19.27 2.70 2.75
N LYS A 71 -20.34 2.03 3.21
CA LYS A 71 -21.43 1.57 2.36
C LYS A 71 -22.10 2.64 1.50
N CYS A 72 -22.13 3.88 1.98
CA CYS A 72 -22.79 5.00 1.29
C CYS A 72 -21.85 5.79 0.38
N ASN A 73 -20.54 5.50 0.40
CA ASN A 73 -19.55 6.21 -0.39
C ASN A 73 -19.25 5.45 -1.67
N GLU A 74 -19.19 6.16 -2.79
CA GLU A 74 -18.78 5.62 -4.07
C GLU A 74 -17.27 5.82 -4.28
N ALA A 75 -16.65 4.84 -4.90
CA ALA A 75 -15.25 4.87 -5.28
C ALA A 75 -15.10 4.69 -6.79
N GLN A 76 -14.24 5.50 -7.39
CA GLN A 76 -13.77 5.27 -8.75
C GLN A 76 -12.69 4.18 -8.73
N ALA A 77 -13.13 2.93 -8.85
CA ALA A 77 -12.27 1.76 -8.79
C ALA A 77 -11.54 1.58 -10.13
N GLU A 78 -10.42 2.29 -10.29
CA GLU A 78 -9.53 2.11 -11.43
C GLU A 78 -8.83 0.76 -11.36
N TYR A 79 -8.65 0.14 -12.53
CA TYR A 79 -7.88 -1.09 -12.68
C TYR A 79 -7.06 -1.08 -13.97
N GLY A 80 -5.99 -1.87 -13.99
CA GLY A 80 -5.20 -2.12 -15.19
C GLY A 80 -5.41 -3.54 -15.72
N ILE A 81 -5.13 -3.74 -17.00
CA ILE A 81 -5.08 -5.07 -17.63
C ILE A 81 -3.73 -5.22 -18.28
N GLN A 82 -3.01 -6.29 -17.93
CA GLN A 82 -1.78 -6.70 -18.59
C GLN A 82 -1.90 -8.15 -19.02
N LYS A 83 -1.99 -8.37 -20.33
CA LYS A 83 -2.28 -9.70 -20.89
C LYS A 83 -3.59 -10.25 -20.30
N ASP A 84 -3.51 -11.34 -19.55
CA ASP A 84 -4.61 -12.04 -18.87
C ASP A 84 -4.72 -11.70 -17.37
N THR A 85 -3.96 -10.71 -16.90
CA THR A 85 -3.90 -10.32 -15.48
C THR A 85 -4.60 -9.00 -15.26
N ARG A 86 -5.55 -8.96 -14.31
CA ARG A 86 -6.13 -7.72 -13.80
C ARG A 86 -5.27 -7.18 -12.66
N ILE A 87 -4.96 -5.89 -12.73
CA ILE A 87 -4.19 -5.17 -11.73
C ILE A 87 -5.16 -4.31 -10.93
N ILE A 88 -5.15 -4.50 -9.64
CA ILE A 88 -6.02 -3.80 -8.68
C ILE A 88 -5.15 -3.11 -7.64
N GLU A 89 -5.37 -1.82 -7.45
CA GLU A 89 -4.84 -1.04 -6.34
C GLU A 89 -5.95 -0.86 -5.31
N THR A 90 -5.80 -1.49 -4.12
CA THR A 90 -6.88 -1.51 -3.13
C THR A 90 -7.22 -0.12 -2.59
N SER A 91 -6.27 0.81 -2.56
CA SER A 91 -6.52 2.20 -2.15
C SER A 91 -7.48 2.95 -3.06
N LYS A 92 -7.63 2.54 -4.33
CA LYS A 92 -8.59 3.14 -5.28
C LYS A 92 -10.05 2.78 -4.98
N VAL A 93 -10.30 1.70 -4.24
CA VAL A 93 -11.66 1.25 -3.90
C VAL A 93 -11.89 1.20 -2.39
N LEU A 94 -10.84 1.03 -1.60
CA LEU A 94 -10.91 0.86 -0.14
C LEU A 94 -9.98 1.85 0.59
N GLY A 95 -9.59 2.95 -0.04
CA GLY A 95 -8.57 3.86 0.47
C GLY A 95 -8.97 4.58 1.75
N LEU A 96 -7.97 4.97 2.55
CA LEU A 96 -8.16 5.80 3.74
C LEU A 96 -8.76 7.17 3.39
N ASN A 97 -8.39 7.73 2.23
CA ASN A 97 -8.96 8.98 1.70
C ASN A 97 -10.46 8.90 1.39
N LEU A 98 -11.00 7.69 1.24
CA LEU A 98 -12.44 7.44 1.05
C LEU A 98 -13.19 7.26 2.39
N ASN A 99 -12.51 7.39 3.51
CA ASN A 99 -13.05 7.36 4.87
C ASN A 99 -12.52 8.56 5.69
N PRO A 100 -12.85 9.80 5.32
CA PRO A 100 -12.29 11.01 5.93
C PRO A 100 -12.63 11.12 7.42
N ASP A 101 -13.78 10.60 7.84
CA ASP A 101 -14.22 10.62 9.25
C ASP A 101 -13.58 9.51 10.09
N LEU A 102 -12.75 8.66 9.48
CA LEU A 102 -12.11 7.51 10.11
C LEU A 102 -13.11 6.60 10.86
N ASP A 103 -14.30 6.38 10.27
CA ASP A 103 -15.29 5.44 10.81
C ASP A 103 -14.83 3.99 10.60
N PHE A 104 -14.07 3.50 11.56
CA PHE A 104 -13.51 2.14 11.52
C PHE A 104 -14.60 1.06 11.51
N ASP A 105 -15.61 1.22 12.37
CA ASP A 105 -16.63 0.18 12.62
C ASP A 105 -17.48 -0.13 11.39
N SER A 106 -17.73 0.87 10.52
CA SER A 106 -18.60 0.77 9.35
C SER A 106 -17.87 0.35 8.07
N THR A 107 -16.54 0.15 8.11
CA THR A 107 -15.77 -0.18 6.91
C THR A 107 -15.97 -1.62 6.46
N THR A 108 -15.95 -1.83 5.13
CA THR A 108 -16.14 -3.13 4.48
C THR A 108 -15.32 -3.24 3.20
N SER A 109 -14.89 -4.46 2.86
CA SER A 109 -14.23 -4.79 1.60
C SER A 109 -15.21 -5.13 0.46
N PHE A 110 -16.49 -4.84 0.61
CA PHE A 110 -17.54 -5.25 -0.33
C PHE A 110 -17.26 -4.78 -1.78
N GLY A 111 -16.89 -3.52 -1.99
CA GLY A 111 -16.58 -2.98 -3.31
C GLY A 111 -15.42 -3.70 -4.01
N LEU A 112 -14.39 -4.11 -3.26
CA LEU A 112 -13.31 -4.94 -3.81
C LEU A 112 -13.85 -6.29 -4.32
N GLY A 113 -14.77 -6.91 -3.57
CA GLY A 113 -15.38 -8.17 -4.00
C GLY A 113 -16.17 -8.03 -5.31
N ILE A 114 -16.88 -6.91 -5.51
CA ILE A 114 -17.56 -6.59 -6.78
C ILE A 114 -16.53 -6.44 -7.91
N LEU A 115 -15.41 -5.71 -7.66
CA LEU A 115 -14.36 -5.51 -8.66
C LEU A 115 -13.70 -6.83 -9.08
N LEU A 116 -13.49 -7.74 -8.12
CA LEU A 116 -13.01 -9.10 -8.38
C LEU A 116 -14.01 -9.90 -9.21
N LYS A 117 -15.30 -9.84 -8.85
CA LYS A 117 -16.38 -10.52 -9.58
C LYS A 117 -16.46 -10.03 -11.03
N TYR A 118 -16.37 -8.73 -11.29
CA TYR A 118 -16.30 -8.21 -12.65
C TYR A 118 -15.07 -8.72 -13.41
N GLY A 119 -13.95 -9.00 -12.73
CA GLY A 119 -12.83 -9.71 -13.31
C GLY A 119 -13.20 -11.11 -13.77
N LEU A 120 -13.83 -11.89 -12.89
CA LEU A 120 -14.29 -13.26 -13.20
C LEU A 120 -15.26 -13.30 -14.38
N ASP A 121 -16.22 -12.35 -14.43
CA ASP A 121 -17.21 -12.23 -15.48
C ASP A 121 -16.58 -11.89 -16.85
N ASN A 122 -15.42 -11.22 -16.84
CA ASN A 122 -14.61 -10.95 -18.03
C ASN A 122 -13.52 -12.02 -18.30
N GLY A 123 -13.64 -13.21 -17.73
CA GLY A 123 -12.72 -14.33 -17.98
C GLY A 123 -11.38 -14.24 -17.25
N ILE A 124 -11.14 -13.23 -16.42
CA ILE A 124 -9.89 -13.06 -15.67
C ILE A 124 -9.78 -14.15 -14.58
N ARG A 125 -8.59 -14.73 -14.47
CA ARG A 125 -8.22 -15.70 -13.42
C ARG A 125 -6.88 -15.38 -12.76
N LYS A 126 -6.22 -14.30 -13.20
CA LYS A 126 -4.97 -13.81 -12.63
C LYS A 126 -5.14 -12.38 -12.14
N PHE A 127 -4.76 -12.15 -10.89
CA PHE A 127 -4.87 -10.85 -10.26
C PHE A 127 -3.54 -10.42 -9.64
N LEU A 128 -3.12 -9.21 -9.95
CA LEU A 128 -2.06 -8.50 -9.25
C LEU A 128 -2.74 -7.46 -8.34
N VAL A 129 -2.57 -7.60 -7.03
CA VAL A 129 -3.30 -6.77 -6.06
C VAL A 129 -2.31 -6.03 -5.17
N ALA A 130 -2.30 -4.71 -5.29
CA ALA A 130 -1.53 -3.82 -4.42
C ALA A 130 -2.34 -3.54 -3.13
N LEU A 131 -1.81 -3.92 -1.97
CA LEU A 131 -2.55 -3.98 -0.71
C LEU A 131 -2.38 -2.76 0.21
N GLY A 132 -1.54 -1.78 -0.12
CA GLY A 132 -1.29 -0.64 0.75
C GLY A 132 -2.45 0.38 0.78
N GLY A 133 -2.52 1.20 1.84
CA GLY A 133 -3.40 2.37 1.93
C GLY A 133 -4.89 2.11 2.20
N SER A 134 -5.28 0.92 2.66
CA SER A 134 -6.70 0.55 2.88
C SER A 134 -7.27 1.06 4.21
N ALA A 135 -8.55 1.48 4.20
CA ALA A 135 -9.32 1.88 5.38
C ALA A 135 -9.93 0.70 6.15
N ILE A 136 -10.08 -0.46 5.52
CA ILE A 136 -10.84 -1.59 6.04
C ILE A 136 -10.07 -2.46 7.03
N ALA A 137 -10.83 -3.25 7.81
CA ALA A 137 -10.29 -4.20 8.79
C ALA A 137 -11.15 -5.48 8.94
N ASP A 138 -11.92 -5.84 7.90
CA ASP A 138 -12.92 -6.88 7.89
C ASP A 138 -12.43 -8.27 7.43
N GLN A 139 -11.11 -8.49 7.31
CA GLN A 139 -10.51 -9.75 6.83
C GLN A 139 -11.04 -10.21 5.46
N GLY A 140 -11.51 -9.28 4.62
CA GLY A 140 -12.13 -9.60 3.35
C GLY A 140 -13.53 -10.24 3.47
N ALA A 141 -14.22 -10.07 4.60
CA ALA A 141 -15.57 -10.59 4.77
C ALA A 141 -16.56 -9.92 3.81
N GLY A 142 -16.47 -8.61 3.60
CA GLY A 142 -17.25 -7.89 2.60
C GLY A 142 -16.99 -8.39 1.18
N ALA A 143 -15.72 -8.67 0.84
CA ALA A 143 -15.36 -9.23 -0.46
C ALA A 143 -15.97 -10.63 -0.65
N ARG A 144 -15.95 -11.48 0.39
CA ARG A 144 -16.67 -12.77 0.36
C ARG A 144 -18.16 -12.60 0.14
N TYR A 145 -18.76 -11.62 0.83
CA TYR A 145 -20.20 -11.36 0.68
C TYR A 145 -20.56 -11.01 -0.77
N ALA A 146 -19.77 -10.15 -1.43
CA ALA A 146 -19.93 -9.82 -2.85
C ALA A 146 -19.74 -11.04 -3.77
N LEU A 147 -18.88 -11.98 -3.39
CA LEU A 147 -18.63 -13.23 -4.10
C LEU A 147 -19.67 -14.32 -3.80
N GLY A 148 -20.77 -13.99 -3.10
CA GLY A 148 -21.90 -14.89 -2.88
C GLY A 148 -21.93 -15.62 -1.55
N TYR A 149 -20.95 -15.43 -0.66
CA TYR A 149 -21.03 -15.93 0.72
C TYR A 149 -22.07 -15.17 1.53
N ARG A 150 -22.69 -15.83 2.51
CA ARG A 150 -23.61 -15.20 3.46
C ARG A 150 -23.16 -15.49 4.89
N PHE A 151 -23.41 -14.53 5.76
CA PHE A 151 -23.00 -14.58 7.17
C PHE A 151 -24.22 -14.44 8.06
N TYR A 152 -24.30 -15.24 9.09
CA TYR A 152 -25.45 -15.25 10.01
C TYR A 152 -25.02 -15.11 11.46
N GLY A 153 -25.81 -14.42 12.26
CA GLY A 153 -25.65 -14.25 13.69
C GLY A 153 -26.37 -15.36 14.51
N LYS A 154 -26.42 -15.17 15.83
CA LYS A 154 -26.98 -16.16 16.79
C LYS A 154 -28.40 -16.65 16.46
N GLU A 155 -29.25 -15.80 15.92
CA GLU A 155 -30.65 -16.10 15.63
C GLU A 155 -30.87 -16.50 14.15
N GLY A 156 -29.84 -16.88 13.46
CA GLY A 156 -29.92 -17.14 12.02
C GLY A 156 -30.20 -15.89 11.17
N LYS A 157 -30.14 -14.70 11.74
CA LYS A 157 -30.33 -13.44 11.05
C LYS A 157 -29.08 -13.10 10.22
N GLU A 158 -29.30 -12.76 8.97
CA GLU A 158 -28.19 -12.38 8.07
C GLU A 158 -27.47 -11.11 8.56
N ILE A 159 -26.15 -11.14 8.51
CA ILE A 159 -25.27 -10.04 8.89
C ILE A 159 -24.51 -9.57 7.64
N PHE A 160 -24.64 -8.30 7.30
CA PHE A 160 -23.73 -7.65 6.36
C PHE A 160 -22.40 -7.40 7.08
N PRO A 161 -21.26 -7.91 6.55
CA PRO A 161 -19.99 -7.87 7.28
C PRO A 161 -19.32 -6.50 7.23
N LEU A 162 -18.92 -6.02 8.39
CA LEU A 162 -18.21 -4.76 8.62
C LEU A 162 -17.01 -5.03 9.54
N SER A 163 -16.04 -4.11 9.54
CA SER A 163 -14.87 -4.22 10.43
C SER A 163 -15.24 -4.29 11.91
N GLY A 164 -16.27 -3.57 12.32
CA GLY A 164 -16.73 -3.52 13.72
C GLY A 164 -17.62 -4.69 14.16
N ASN A 165 -18.08 -5.56 13.25
CA ASN A 165 -19.09 -6.58 13.63
C ASN A 165 -18.68 -8.03 13.39
N LEU A 166 -17.42 -8.32 13.06
CA LEU A 166 -16.94 -9.68 12.79
C LEU A 166 -17.21 -10.65 13.95
N GLY A 167 -17.10 -10.19 15.20
CA GLY A 167 -17.39 -11.01 16.39
C GLY A 167 -18.85 -11.44 16.55
N ARG A 168 -19.77 -10.84 15.78
CA ARG A 168 -21.21 -11.19 15.81
C ARG A 168 -21.57 -12.31 14.84
N ILE A 169 -20.71 -12.63 13.88
CA ILE A 169 -20.92 -13.71 12.91
C ILE A 169 -20.78 -15.05 13.63
N GLN A 170 -21.73 -15.97 13.42
CA GLN A 170 -21.74 -17.30 14.02
C GLN A 170 -21.60 -18.42 12.98
N SER A 171 -22.02 -18.16 11.74
CA SER A 171 -21.90 -19.15 10.67
C SER A 171 -21.73 -18.51 9.31
N VAL A 172 -21.21 -19.28 8.38
CA VAL A 172 -20.95 -18.88 6.98
C VAL A 172 -21.64 -19.89 6.07
N ASP A 173 -22.46 -19.37 5.17
CA ASP A 173 -23.01 -20.15 4.05
C ASP A 173 -22.23 -19.82 2.76
N SER A 174 -21.70 -20.86 2.13
CA SER A 174 -20.94 -20.77 0.88
C SER A 174 -21.66 -21.41 -0.31
N THR A 175 -22.92 -21.79 -0.17
CA THR A 175 -23.69 -22.50 -1.22
C THR A 175 -23.83 -21.71 -2.51
N LYS A 176 -23.90 -20.38 -2.40
CA LYS A 176 -24.00 -19.45 -3.54
C LYS A 176 -22.66 -18.78 -3.88
N ALA A 177 -21.57 -19.26 -3.29
CA ALA A 177 -20.25 -18.67 -3.52
C ALA A 177 -19.78 -18.92 -4.95
N ASP A 178 -19.20 -17.91 -5.56
CA ASP A 178 -18.64 -18.00 -6.92
C ASP A 178 -17.42 -18.93 -6.94
N GLN A 179 -17.61 -20.15 -7.42
CA GLN A 179 -16.59 -21.19 -7.41
C GLN A 179 -15.39 -20.85 -8.32
N ARG A 180 -15.59 -19.99 -9.35
CA ARG A 180 -14.53 -19.55 -10.25
C ARG A 180 -13.39 -18.85 -9.50
N PHE A 181 -13.66 -18.29 -8.31
CA PHE A 181 -12.65 -17.63 -7.49
C PHE A 181 -11.57 -18.58 -6.98
N LYS A 182 -11.90 -19.87 -6.81
CA LYS A 182 -10.94 -20.92 -6.42
C LYS A 182 -9.94 -21.27 -7.52
N GLU A 183 -10.26 -20.96 -8.78
CA GLU A 183 -9.40 -21.21 -9.93
C GLU A 183 -8.36 -20.08 -10.12
N CYS A 184 -8.50 -19.00 -9.40
CA CYS A 184 -7.68 -17.81 -9.56
C CYS A 184 -6.28 -17.97 -8.95
N SER A 185 -5.35 -17.20 -9.50
CA SER A 185 -4.05 -16.97 -8.92
C SER A 185 -3.87 -15.50 -8.56
N PHE A 186 -3.25 -15.27 -7.40
CA PHE A 186 -3.07 -13.92 -6.85
C PHE A 186 -1.59 -13.62 -6.64
N THR A 187 -1.15 -12.47 -7.16
CA THR A 187 0.12 -11.87 -6.78
C THR A 187 -0.21 -10.65 -5.94
N LEU A 188 0.13 -10.70 -4.67
CA LEU A 188 -0.08 -9.59 -3.73
C LEU A 188 1.20 -8.76 -3.65
N LEU A 189 1.06 -7.45 -3.74
CA LEU A 189 2.14 -6.51 -3.47
C LEU A 189 1.94 -5.96 -2.05
N ALA A 190 2.85 -6.31 -1.14
CA ALA A 190 2.80 -5.85 0.25
C ALA A 190 4.21 -5.82 0.83
N ASP A 191 4.59 -4.71 1.46
CA ASP A 191 5.87 -4.56 2.14
C ASP A 191 5.77 -4.83 3.65
N VAL A 192 4.55 -5.01 4.18
CA VAL A 192 4.31 -5.40 5.57
C VAL A 192 4.26 -6.92 5.72
N LYS A 193 4.95 -7.46 6.72
CA LYS A 193 5.01 -8.90 7.02
C LYS A 193 4.13 -9.31 8.21
N SER A 194 3.36 -8.37 8.78
CA SER A 194 2.51 -8.63 9.94
C SER A 194 1.55 -9.79 9.71
N PRO A 195 1.40 -10.69 10.69
CA PRO A 195 0.37 -11.71 10.68
C PRO A 195 -1.02 -11.07 10.87
N LEU A 196 -2.05 -11.86 10.65
CA LEU A 196 -3.43 -11.41 10.88
C LEU A 196 -3.70 -11.15 12.35
N LEU A 197 -3.29 -12.08 13.23
CA LEU A 197 -3.62 -12.14 14.64
C LEU A 197 -2.38 -12.04 15.54
N GLY A 198 -2.60 -11.75 16.83
CA GLY A 198 -1.58 -11.68 17.86
C GLY A 198 -1.10 -10.26 18.13
N GLU A 199 -0.18 -10.10 19.08
CA GLU A 199 0.35 -8.79 19.52
C GLU A 199 1.01 -8.00 18.38
N ASN A 200 1.70 -8.69 17.48
CA ASN A 200 2.27 -8.10 16.26
C ASN A 200 1.32 -8.23 15.05
N GLY A 201 0.04 -8.50 15.31
CA GLY A 201 -0.99 -8.66 14.30
C GLY A 201 -1.55 -7.34 13.80
N SER A 202 -2.31 -7.45 12.71
CA SER A 202 -2.83 -6.28 12.01
C SER A 202 -3.76 -5.40 12.84
N THR A 203 -4.41 -5.95 13.89
CA THR A 203 -5.27 -5.17 14.77
C THR A 203 -4.48 -4.12 15.53
N TYR A 204 -3.42 -4.54 16.22
CA TYR A 204 -2.64 -3.64 17.07
C TYR A 204 -1.73 -2.72 16.28
N LEU A 205 -1.22 -3.17 15.12
CA LEU A 205 -0.29 -2.37 14.32
C LEU A 205 -0.98 -1.29 13.47
N PHE A 206 -2.22 -1.53 13.00
CA PHE A 206 -2.78 -0.69 11.94
C PHE A 206 -4.20 -0.19 12.17
N SER A 207 -4.90 -0.62 13.24
CA SER A 207 -6.30 -0.25 13.38
C SER A 207 -6.49 1.19 13.87
N GLU A 208 -5.60 1.70 14.74
CA GLU A 208 -5.69 3.07 15.25
C GLU A 208 -5.60 4.11 14.14
N GLN A 209 -4.68 3.97 13.19
CA GLN A 209 -4.56 4.88 12.04
C GLN A 209 -5.78 4.85 11.10
N LYS A 210 -6.66 3.86 11.26
CA LYS A 210 -7.93 3.70 10.52
C LYS A 210 -9.15 4.17 11.31
N GLY A 211 -8.93 4.75 12.50
CA GLY A 211 -9.97 5.29 13.37
C GLY A 211 -10.43 4.37 14.49
N ALA A 212 -9.81 3.19 14.67
CA ALA A 212 -10.14 2.35 15.81
C ALA A 212 -9.69 3.02 17.13
N LYS A 213 -10.57 3.06 18.11
CA LYS A 213 -10.22 3.51 19.44
C LYS A 213 -9.34 2.49 20.14
N LYS A 214 -8.27 2.94 20.79
CA LYS A 214 -7.26 2.08 21.43
C LYS A 214 -7.88 1.11 22.45
N GLU A 215 -8.82 1.57 23.23
CA GLU A 215 -9.52 0.77 24.25
C GLU A 215 -10.39 -0.35 23.64
N LYS A 216 -10.75 -0.26 22.35
CA LYS A 216 -11.52 -1.26 21.63
C LYS A 216 -10.67 -2.30 20.90
N LEU A 217 -9.35 -2.12 20.80
CA LEU A 217 -8.48 -3.04 20.07
C LEU A 217 -8.61 -4.50 20.51
N PRO A 218 -8.70 -4.83 21.83
CA PRO A 218 -8.93 -6.20 22.25
C PRO A 218 -10.26 -6.79 21.77
N ILE A 219 -11.30 -5.96 21.64
CA ILE A 219 -12.62 -6.39 21.14
C ILE A 219 -12.53 -6.75 19.67
N TYR A 220 -11.85 -5.90 18.86
CA TYR A 220 -11.65 -6.17 17.45
C TYR A 220 -10.75 -7.39 17.21
N GLU A 221 -9.69 -7.54 18.00
CA GLU A 221 -8.82 -8.71 17.92
C GLU A 221 -9.59 -10.01 18.23
N ASN A 222 -10.41 -10.04 19.28
CA ASN A 222 -11.25 -11.17 19.61
C ASN A 222 -12.28 -11.45 18.51
N GLY A 223 -12.90 -10.41 17.94
CA GLY A 223 -13.80 -10.55 16.79
C GLY A 223 -13.14 -11.19 15.58
N ARG A 224 -11.90 -10.80 15.28
CA ARG A 224 -11.11 -11.39 14.18
C ARG A 224 -10.70 -12.83 14.46
N LYS A 225 -10.27 -13.17 15.69
CA LYS A 225 -9.97 -14.53 16.11
C LYS A 225 -11.20 -15.43 15.95
N HIS A 226 -12.35 -14.95 16.43
CA HIS A 226 -13.62 -15.65 16.31
C HIS A 226 -14.00 -15.88 14.84
N PHE A 227 -13.98 -14.85 14.00
CA PHE A 227 -14.29 -15.00 12.58
C PHE A 227 -13.30 -15.93 11.86
N ASN A 228 -12.00 -15.85 12.20
CA ASN A 228 -10.99 -16.77 11.69
C ASN A 228 -11.35 -18.23 12.03
N SER A 229 -11.74 -18.51 13.29
CA SER A 229 -12.10 -19.87 13.70
C SER A 229 -13.32 -20.40 12.95
N ILE A 230 -14.32 -19.55 12.69
CA ILE A 230 -15.49 -19.93 11.89
C ILE A 230 -15.06 -20.33 10.47
N LEU A 231 -14.19 -19.53 9.83
CA LEU A 231 -13.69 -19.87 8.50
C LEU A 231 -12.91 -21.18 8.47
N VAL A 232 -12.08 -21.44 9.48
CA VAL A 232 -11.34 -22.71 9.61
C VAL A 232 -12.31 -23.89 9.79
N ASN A 233 -13.32 -23.75 10.64
CA ASN A 233 -14.36 -24.77 10.84
C ASN A 233 -15.20 -25.02 9.57
N CYS A 234 -15.30 -24.03 8.66
CA CYS A 234 -15.92 -24.20 7.34
C CYS A 234 -14.96 -24.79 6.29
N GLY A 235 -13.78 -25.28 6.69
CA GLY A 235 -12.83 -25.98 5.81
C GLY A 235 -11.82 -25.07 5.12
N PHE A 236 -11.74 -23.76 5.45
CA PHE A 236 -10.66 -22.92 4.95
C PHE A 236 -9.35 -23.17 5.73
N PRO A 237 -8.18 -23.04 5.10
CA PRO A 237 -6.91 -23.18 5.80
C PRO A 237 -6.73 -22.07 6.85
N ASP A 238 -6.11 -22.41 7.98
CA ASP A 238 -5.64 -21.38 8.90
C ASP A 238 -4.38 -20.71 8.35
N VAL A 239 -4.51 -19.44 8.04
CA VAL A 239 -3.45 -18.61 7.48
C VAL A 239 -3.14 -17.42 8.38
N SER A 240 -3.64 -17.43 9.61
CA SER A 240 -3.61 -16.29 10.51
C SER A 240 -2.20 -15.85 10.88
N MET A 241 -1.25 -16.78 10.92
CA MET A 241 0.14 -16.51 11.28
C MET A 241 1.08 -16.40 10.08
N LEU A 242 0.58 -16.52 8.84
CA LEU A 242 1.42 -16.36 7.66
C LEU A 242 1.90 -14.90 7.52
N PRO A 243 3.12 -14.69 7.04
CA PRO A 243 3.60 -13.34 6.73
C PRO A 243 2.64 -12.61 5.79
N SER A 244 2.39 -11.33 6.05
CA SER A 244 1.48 -10.47 5.28
C SER A 244 -0.01 -10.91 5.29
N SER A 245 -0.40 -11.91 6.09
CA SER A 245 -1.82 -12.27 6.22
C SER A 245 -2.64 -11.14 6.84
N GLY A 246 -2.01 -10.28 7.65
CA GLY A 246 -2.61 -9.08 8.22
C GLY A 246 -2.65 -7.87 7.28
N ALA A 247 -1.96 -7.91 6.15
CA ALA A 247 -1.89 -6.78 5.23
C ALA A 247 -3.27 -6.31 4.79
N ALA A 248 -3.43 -4.98 4.66
CA ALA A 248 -4.68 -4.33 4.26
C ALA A 248 -5.91 -4.78 5.10
N GLY A 249 -5.76 -4.79 6.44
CA GLY A 249 -6.86 -5.14 7.34
C GLY A 249 -7.29 -6.60 7.26
N GLY A 250 -6.38 -7.48 6.87
CA GLY A 250 -6.60 -8.92 6.75
C GLY A 250 -6.96 -9.39 5.33
N LEU A 251 -6.91 -8.52 4.30
CA LEU A 251 -7.06 -8.96 2.91
C LEU A 251 -6.00 -9.97 2.51
N GLY A 252 -4.76 -9.89 3.05
CA GLY A 252 -3.76 -10.92 2.85
C GLY A 252 -4.31 -12.30 3.20
N SER A 253 -4.94 -12.47 4.37
CA SER A 253 -5.56 -13.73 4.80
C SER A 253 -6.71 -14.16 3.89
N PHE A 254 -7.48 -13.19 3.36
CA PHE A 254 -8.54 -13.47 2.40
C PHE A 254 -7.98 -14.17 1.16
N PHE A 255 -6.97 -13.58 0.51
CA PHE A 255 -6.40 -14.14 -0.72
C PHE A 255 -5.68 -15.46 -0.47
N TYR A 256 -4.94 -15.62 0.62
CA TYR A 256 -4.28 -16.88 0.97
C TYR A 256 -5.23 -18.08 1.05
N ARG A 257 -6.51 -17.85 1.34
CA ARG A 257 -7.52 -18.90 1.44
C ARG A 257 -8.10 -19.32 0.10
N PHE A 258 -7.75 -18.62 -0.97
CA PHE A 258 -8.25 -18.91 -2.31
C PHE A 258 -7.08 -19.06 -3.29
N GLY A 259 -7.11 -20.12 -4.08
CA GLY A 259 -6.20 -20.32 -5.20
C GLY A 259 -4.71 -20.29 -4.83
N LYS A 260 -3.90 -20.02 -5.86
CA LYS A 260 -2.44 -19.91 -5.73
C LYS A 260 -2.07 -18.46 -5.42
N THR A 261 -1.70 -18.18 -4.17
CA THR A 261 -1.32 -16.85 -3.72
C THR A 261 0.17 -16.75 -3.44
N LYS A 262 0.83 -15.72 -3.98
CA LYS A 262 2.19 -15.32 -3.66
C LYS A 262 2.20 -13.86 -3.22
N VAL A 263 3.08 -13.54 -2.28
CA VAL A 263 3.32 -12.15 -1.84
C VAL A 263 4.70 -11.72 -2.31
N LEU A 264 4.78 -10.53 -2.86
CA LEU A 264 6.01 -9.89 -3.31
C LEU A 264 6.13 -8.53 -2.64
N SER A 265 7.35 -8.08 -2.41
CA SER A 265 7.59 -6.66 -2.08
C SER A 265 7.13 -5.79 -3.24
N GLY A 266 6.26 -4.82 -2.95
CA GLY A 266 5.77 -3.88 -3.95
C GLY A 266 6.90 -3.05 -4.54
N ALA A 267 7.82 -2.61 -3.68
CA ALA A 267 9.00 -1.87 -4.07
C ALA A 267 9.89 -2.65 -5.04
N GLU A 268 10.26 -3.90 -4.68
CA GLU A 268 11.11 -4.73 -5.53
C GLU A 268 10.43 -5.09 -6.86
N PHE A 269 9.12 -5.38 -6.81
CA PHE A 269 8.35 -5.67 -8.00
C PHE A 269 8.39 -4.51 -9.00
N LEU A 270 8.08 -3.28 -8.55
CA LEU A 270 8.04 -2.12 -9.42
C LEU A 270 9.41 -1.75 -9.97
N LEU A 271 10.47 -1.86 -9.17
CA LEU A 271 11.84 -1.64 -9.64
C LEU A 271 12.27 -2.65 -10.71
N LYS A 272 11.84 -3.90 -10.56
CA LYS A 272 12.08 -4.95 -11.55
C LYS A 272 11.32 -4.64 -12.86
N GLU A 273 10.02 -4.34 -12.76
CA GLU A 273 9.19 -4.01 -13.93
C GLU A 273 9.71 -2.79 -14.69
N ALA A 274 10.25 -1.79 -13.97
CA ALA A 274 10.82 -0.60 -14.58
C ALA A 274 12.21 -0.82 -15.20
N HIS A 275 12.78 -2.03 -15.11
CA HIS A 275 14.18 -2.31 -15.49
C HIS A 275 15.20 -1.35 -14.83
N ARG A 276 14.81 -0.69 -13.70
CA ARG A 276 15.66 0.29 -13.00
C ARG A 276 16.65 -0.37 -12.04
N LYS A 277 16.40 -1.61 -11.64
CA LYS A 277 17.30 -2.36 -10.75
C LYS A 277 18.72 -2.45 -11.31
N GLU A 278 18.84 -2.62 -12.64
CA GLU A 278 20.13 -2.71 -13.33
C GLU A 278 20.73 -1.34 -13.65
N LYS A 279 19.88 -0.30 -13.77
CA LYS A 279 20.29 1.06 -14.14
C LYS A 279 20.71 1.95 -12.96
N ILE A 280 20.39 1.57 -11.71
CA ILE A 280 20.81 2.35 -10.51
C ILE A 280 22.33 2.55 -10.48
N LYS A 281 23.10 1.59 -10.98
CA LYS A 281 24.57 1.68 -11.08
C LYS A 281 25.09 2.79 -12.00
N ASP A 282 24.23 3.33 -12.87
CA ASP A 282 24.60 4.34 -13.86
C ASP A 282 24.49 5.77 -13.30
N TYR A 283 23.90 5.90 -12.09
CA TYR A 283 23.74 7.18 -11.40
C TYR A 283 24.83 7.40 -10.35
N ASP A 284 25.14 8.68 -10.12
CA ASP A 284 26.03 9.10 -9.04
C ASP A 284 25.26 9.24 -7.73
N TYR A 285 24.01 9.73 -7.81
CA TYR A 285 23.13 9.95 -6.66
C TYR A 285 21.72 9.44 -6.94
N VAL A 286 21.08 8.91 -5.89
CA VAL A 286 19.66 8.54 -5.91
C VAL A 286 18.95 9.28 -4.78
N LEU A 287 17.99 10.14 -5.16
CA LEU A 287 17.14 10.85 -4.22
C LEU A 287 16.03 9.91 -3.75
N LEU A 288 15.95 9.72 -2.47
CA LEU A 288 14.89 9.01 -1.75
C LEU A 288 14.14 10.01 -0.88
N GLY A 289 12.87 9.76 -0.61
CA GLY A 289 12.09 10.63 0.27
C GLY A 289 10.68 10.09 0.47
N GLU A 290 10.09 10.50 1.56
CA GLU A 290 8.71 10.23 1.97
C GLU A 290 8.24 11.34 2.92
N GLY A 291 6.96 11.35 3.30
CA GLY A 291 6.42 12.38 4.21
C GLY A 291 7.07 12.38 5.59
N HIS A 292 7.22 11.21 6.21
CA HIS A 292 7.83 11.04 7.53
C HIS A 292 8.65 9.77 7.58
N THR A 293 9.92 9.93 7.85
CA THR A 293 10.88 8.83 8.04
C THR A 293 11.02 8.52 9.52
N ASP A 294 10.45 7.41 9.94
CA ASP A 294 10.32 6.93 11.31
C ASP A 294 10.81 5.48 11.47
N ARG A 295 10.61 4.89 12.64
CA ARG A 295 10.93 3.48 12.88
C ARG A 295 10.24 2.52 11.92
N GLY A 296 9.00 2.83 11.49
CA GLY A 296 8.28 2.04 10.51
C GLY A 296 8.99 2.02 9.14
N THR A 297 9.76 3.05 8.79
CA THR A 297 10.62 3.07 7.60
C THR A 297 11.69 1.97 7.68
N LEU A 298 12.30 1.76 8.86
CA LEU A 298 13.34 0.73 9.08
C LEU A 298 12.79 -0.70 8.98
N GLU A 299 11.50 -0.91 9.21
CA GLU A 299 10.83 -2.21 9.11
C GLU A 299 10.62 -2.72 7.68
N GLY A 300 11.24 -2.08 6.70
CA GLY A 300 11.24 -2.52 5.29
C GLY A 300 10.24 -1.80 4.39
N LYS A 301 9.64 -0.70 4.86
CA LYS A 301 8.79 0.16 4.02
C LYS A 301 9.64 0.92 3.00
N SER A 302 8.99 1.43 2.01
CA SER A 302 9.41 2.23 0.85
C SER A 302 10.91 2.53 0.65
N ILE A 303 11.63 3.09 1.61
CA ILE A 303 13.04 3.50 1.50
C ILE A 303 14.01 2.32 1.57
N MET A 304 13.81 1.38 2.51
CA MET A 304 14.77 0.29 2.78
C MET A 304 15.03 -0.64 1.59
N PRO A 305 14.03 -1.11 0.81
CA PRO A 305 14.28 -1.91 -0.38
C PRO A 305 15.15 -1.20 -1.41
N ARG A 306 14.96 0.12 -1.59
CA ARG A 306 15.76 0.95 -2.50
C ARG A 306 17.18 1.16 -2.00
N LEU A 307 17.37 1.41 -0.70
CA LEU A 307 18.70 1.47 -0.09
C LEU A 307 19.47 0.16 -0.31
N SER A 308 18.82 -0.98 -0.17
CA SER A 308 19.43 -2.29 -0.43
C SER A 308 19.96 -2.43 -1.87
N LEU A 309 19.28 -1.82 -2.85
CA LEU A 309 19.74 -1.81 -4.25
C LEU A 309 20.87 -0.80 -4.47
N ILE A 310 20.75 0.42 -3.90
CA ILE A 310 21.77 1.47 -4.00
C ILE A 310 23.10 0.98 -3.42
N ARG A 311 23.09 0.30 -2.27
CA ARG A 311 24.30 -0.30 -1.65
C ARG A 311 25.04 -1.30 -2.53
N LYS A 312 24.37 -1.88 -3.52
CA LYS A 312 24.99 -2.80 -4.52
C LYS A 312 25.52 -2.06 -5.75
N SER A 313 25.52 -0.74 -5.74
CA SER A 313 25.97 0.13 -6.81
C SER A 313 27.01 1.14 -6.28
N LYS A 314 27.55 1.98 -7.17
CA LYS A 314 28.39 3.11 -6.79
C LYS A 314 27.60 4.37 -6.38
N ALA A 315 26.28 4.36 -6.61
CA ALA A 315 25.44 5.52 -6.35
C ALA A 315 25.34 5.81 -4.84
N LYS A 316 25.26 7.08 -4.47
CA LYS A 316 25.05 7.52 -3.09
C LYS A 316 23.58 7.85 -2.86
N ALA A 317 23.04 7.40 -1.73
CA ALA A 317 21.67 7.68 -1.34
C ALA A 317 21.57 9.05 -0.67
N VAL A 318 20.58 9.84 -1.12
CA VAL A 318 20.24 11.15 -0.57
C VAL A 318 18.80 11.09 -0.05
N LEU A 319 18.56 11.47 1.19
CA LEU A 319 17.23 11.44 1.80
C LEU A 319 16.63 12.85 1.86
N LEU A 320 15.56 13.08 1.10
CA LEU A 320 14.74 14.30 1.07
C LEU A 320 13.36 13.95 1.69
N SER A 321 13.28 13.77 3.00
CA SER A 321 12.01 13.47 3.67
C SER A 321 11.39 14.70 4.30
N GLY A 322 10.07 14.72 4.41
CA GLY A 322 9.36 15.82 5.07
C GLY A 322 9.91 16.03 6.48
N ILE A 323 9.87 14.98 7.28
CA ILE A 323 10.45 14.94 8.63
C ILE A 323 11.28 13.65 8.75
N VAL A 324 12.33 13.71 9.54
CA VAL A 324 13.16 12.54 9.90
C VAL A 324 13.31 12.50 11.40
N ASP A 325 12.88 11.40 12.02
CA ASP A 325 13.07 11.20 13.46
C ASP A 325 14.56 11.01 13.78
N GLU A 326 15.04 11.66 14.84
CA GLU A 326 16.46 11.63 15.20
C GLU A 326 16.95 10.22 15.56
N ASP A 327 16.10 9.41 16.16
CA ASP A 327 16.43 8.06 16.63
C ASP A 327 16.67 7.06 15.48
N VAL A 328 16.19 7.34 14.24
CA VAL A 328 16.42 6.48 13.08
C VAL A 328 17.67 6.87 12.27
N LEU A 329 18.19 8.07 12.46
CA LEU A 329 19.34 8.58 11.69
C LEU A 329 20.59 7.67 11.78
N PRO A 330 21.00 7.14 12.96
CA PRO A 330 22.16 6.26 13.05
C PRO A 330 22.02 5.00 12.20
N GLU A 331 20.84 4.39 12.23
CA GLU A 331 20.58 3.17 11.47
C GLU A 331 20.51 3.47 9.95
N LEU A 332 19.89 4.56 9.53
CA LEU A 332 19.84 4.96 8.11
C LEU A 332 21.25 5.24 7.56
N LYS A 333 22.13 5.88 8.34
CA LYS A 333 23.55 6.05 7.98
C LYS A 333 24.23 4.70 7.78
N LYS A 334 24.07 3.78 8.72
CA LYS A 334 24.59 2.42 8.64
C LYS A 334 24.04 1.66 7.43
N GLN A 335 22.78 1.94 7.06
CA GLN A 335 22.13 1.38 5.88
C GLN A 335 22.55 2.07 4.56
N GLY A 336 23.41 3.08 4.59
CA GLY A 336 24.05 3.67 3.42
C GLY A 336 23.44 4.99 2.93
N VAL A 337 22.62 5.66 3.72
CA VAL A 337 22.22 7.05 3.42
C VAL A 337 23.43 7.97 3.62
N SER A 338 23.81 8.66 2.56
CA SER A 338 25.00 9.54 2.54
C SER A 338 24.68 10.98 2.91
N PHE A 339 23.50 11.46 2.52
CA PHE A 339 23.06 12.84 2.75
C PHE A 339 21.64 12.87 3.30
N PHE A 340 21.43 13.74 4.30
CA PHE A 340 20.13 13.97 4.94
C PHE A 340 19.74 15.44 4.75
N CYS A 341 18.68 15.67 4.00
CA CYS A 341 18.14 16.99 3.72
C CYS A 341 16.64 16.99 4.02
N PRO A 342 16.24 16.96 5.30
CA PRO A 342 14.82 17.04 5.65
C PRO A 342 14.23 18.38 5.19
N LEU A 343 12.94 18.33 4.80
CA LEU A 343 12.20 19.51 4.38
C LEU A 343 11.89 20.42 5.60
N HIS A 344 11.65 19.80 6.74
CA HIS A 344 11.33 20.47 8.00
C HIS A 344 12.10 19.86 9.17
N ASP A 345 12.49 20.66 10.13
CA ASP A 345 13.12 20.20 11.38
C ASP A 345 12.08 19.64 12.37
N LYS A 346 10.83 20.09 12.26
CA LYS A 346 9.70 19.64 13.11
C LYS A 346 8.40 19.61 12.31
N ALA A 347 7.40 18.86 12.80
CA ALA A 347 6.07 18.82 12.21
C ALA A 347 5.47 20.23 12.09
N CYS A 348 5.16 20.64 10.88
CA CYS A 348 4.55 21.93 10.56
C CYS A 348 3.07 21.73 10.22
N LYS A 349 2.18 22.61 10.71
CA LYS A 349 0.75 22.50 10.43
C LYS A 349 0.35 22.85 8.99
N ASP A 350 1.15 23.67 8.31
CA ASP A 350 0.86 24.19 6.96
C ASP A 350 1.74 23.57 5.86
N TYR A 351 2.36 22.41 6.13
CA TYR A 351 3.28 21.75 5.21
C TYR A 351 2.71 21.51 3.80
N GLN A 352 1.38 21.40 3.66
CA GLN A 352 0.74 21.20 2.35
C GLN A 352 0.91 22.41 1.41
N LYS A 353 0.98 23.63 1.96
CA LYS A 353 1.09 24.88 1.16
C LYS A 353 2.49 25.15 0.69
N SER A 354 3.49 24.78 1.49
CA SER A 354 4.92 25.05 1.21
C SER A 354 5.67 23.87 0.61
N ALA A 355 5.04 22.70 0.51
CA ALA A 355 5.70 21.44 0.16
C ALA A 355 6.54 21.48 -1.12
N LYS A 356 6.09 22.21 -2.15
CA LYS A 356 6.86 22.40 -3.39
C LYS A 356 8.16 23.16 -3.12
N GLU A 357 8.05 24.35 -2.51
CA GLU A 357 9.21 25.21 -2.21
C GLU A 357 10.18 24.52 -1.24
N ASP A 358 9.67 23.79 -0.26
CA ASP A 358 10.50 23.11 0.73
C ASP A 358 11.27 21.94 0.10
N LEU A 359 10.65 21.24 -0.85
CA LEU A 359 11.31 20.18 -1.61
C LEU A 359 12.40 20.76 -2.54
N GLU A 360 12.13 21.88 -3.21
CA GLU A 360 13.11 22.60 -4.02
C GLU A 360 14.31 23.07 -3.18
N LYS A 361 14.07 23.67 -2.01
CA LYS A 361 15.13 24.09 -1.07
C LYS A 361 15.94 22.91 -0.54
N ALA A 362 15.29 21.77 -0.23
CA ALA A 362 15.99 20.57 0.23
C ALA A 362 16.91 20.00 -0.87
N TYR A 363 16.48 20.08 -2.13
CA TYR A 363 17.29 19.69 -3.28
C TYR A 363 18.50 20.63 -3.46
N ASP A 364 18.31 21.95 -3.41
CA ASP A 364 19.39 22.94 -3.49
C ASP A 364 20.39 22.77 -2.34
N LYS A 365 19.90 22.51 -1.12
CA LYS A 365 20.74 22.17 0.04
C LYS A 365 21.60 20.95 -0.24
N PHE A 366 21.02 19.89 -0.81
CA PHE A 366 21.80 18.72 -1.21
C PHE A 366 22.89 19.10 -2.21
N LEU A 367 22.58 19.84 -3.28
CA LEU A 367 23.58 20.24 -4.28
C LEU A 367 24.71 21.09 -3.66
N SER A 368 24.38 22.01 -2.77
CA SER A 368 25.38 22.85 -2.07
C SER A 368 26.33 22.06 -1.16
N LEU A 369 25.90 20.88 -0.67
CA LEU A 369 26.77 19.98 0.10
C LEU A 369 27.81 19.25 -0.77
N LEU A 370 27.62 19.21 -2.07
CA LEU A 370 28.56 18.59 -3.02
C LEU A 370 29.67 19.54 -3.46
N GLU A 371 29.46 20.83 -3.27
CA GLU A 371 30.43 21.89 -3.65
C GLU A 371 31.44 22.21 -2.53
N LYS A 372 31.21 21.64 -1.36
CA LYS A 372 32.10 21.72 -0.18
C LYS A 372 33.02 20.51 -0.09
#